data_0f5418286ac9e926eb16f34396d5751e
#
_entry.id   0f5418286ac9e926eb16f34396d5751e
#
_cell.length_a   1.000
_cell.length_b   1.000
_cell.length_c   1.000
_cell.angle_alpha   90.00
_cell.angle_beta   90.00
_cell.angle_gamma   90.00
#
_symmetry.space_group_name_H-M   'P 1'
#
loop_
_entity.id
_entity.type
_entity.pdbx_description
1 polymer ?
#
loop_
_entity_poly.entity_id
_entity_poly.type
_entity_poly.pdbx_seq_one_letter_code
_entity_poly.pdbx_strand_id
1 'polypeptide(L)'
;MDVQQIAPHLWHWTAPHPEWKPEYEEGGQGWGEIVSSYALVADESLVLIDPQVPSDEAERERFWRALDRDVEGHGPPAIVLTVFWHGRSAQEIADRYQGSTIWAPADTPEGHVRATHTYTAGDELPAGIRARDVSRLGELVLYLPSHKAVAFGDVILDGVRLLPDGWLRNDMTKQDVADALRPLLDEEIELLLLTHGGPVRESARERLEAALRA
;
A
#
# COMPACT_ATOMS: atom_id res chain seq x y z
N MET A 1 -15.14 -8.96 -3.77
CA MET A 1 -14.31 -8.28 -2.74
C MET A 1 -14.29 -9.13 -1.48
N ASP A 2 -13.13 -9.56 -1.06
CA ASP A 2 -12.94 -10.18 0.26
C ASP A 2 -12.49 -9.10 1.24
N VAL A 3 -13.14 -9.03 2.43
CA VAL A 3 -12.83 -8.04 3.47
C VAL A 3 -12.59 -8.76 4.78
N GLN A 4 -11.45 -8.49 5.40
CA GLN A 4 -11.01 -9.18 6.60
C GLN A 4 -10.38 -8.19 7.59
N GLN A 5 -10.76 -8.27 8.86
CA GLN A 5 -10.00 -7.64 9.93
C GLN A 5 -8.76 -8.48 10.22
N ILE A 6 -7.59 -7.92 9.97
CA ILE A 6 -6.31 -8.64 10.08
C ILE A 6 -5.57 -8.37 11.38
N ALA A 7 -5.90 -7.29 12.07
CA ALA A 7 -5.49 -6.98 13.44
C ALA A 7 -6.53 -6.03 14.05
N PRO A 8 -6.53 -5.74 15.36
CA PRO A 8 -7.39 -4.71 15.93
C PRO A 8 -7.24 -3.39 15.16
N HIS A 9 -8.37 -2.84 14.69
CA HIS A 9 -8.40 -1.57 13.92
C HIS A 9 -7.59 -1.56 12.61
N LEU A 10 -7.29 -2.72 12.04
CA LEU A 10 -6.63 -2.87 10.75
C LEU A 10 -7.39 -3.87 9.88
N TRP A 11 -7.87 -3.41 8.73
CA TRP A 11 -8.61 -4.20 7.75
C TRP A 11 -7.85 -4.31 6.44
N HIS A 12 -8.09 -5.40 5.76
CA HIS A 12 -7.62 -5.70 4.42
C HIS A 12 -8.82 -5.99 3.54
N TRP A 13 -8.78 -5.52 2.30
CA TRP A 13 -9.70 -5.96 1.26
C TRP A 13 -8.98 -6.11 -0.07
N THR A 14 -9.62 -6.87 -0.96
CA THR A 14 -9.12 -7.12 -2.30
C THR A 14 -10.12 -6.66 -3.35
N ALA A 15 -9.60 -6.20 -4.49
CA ALA A 15 -10.38 -5.89 -5.67
C ALA A 15 -9.58 -6.17 -6.95
N PRO A 16 -10.25 -6.44 -8.10
CA PRO A 16 -9.57 -6.50 -9.37
C PRO A 16 -8.92 -5.16 -9.73
N HIS A 17 -7.69 -5.21 -10.24
CA HIS A 17 -7.02 -4.02 -10.77
C HIS A 17 -7.69 -3.59 -12.08
N PRO A 18 -8.11 -2.32 -12.23
CA PRO A 18 -8.94 -1.88 -13.36
C PRO A 18 -8.22 -1.96 -14.72
N GLU A 19 -6.90 -1.90 -14.73
CA GLU A 19 -6.07 -1.92 -15.93
C GLU A 19 -5.37 -3.27 -16.15
N TRP A 20 -5.68 -4.28 -15.32
CA TRP A 20 -5.02 -5.58 -15.46
C TRP A 20 -5.43 -6.28 -16.76
N LYS A 21 -4.48 -7.02 -17.31
CA LYS A 21 -4.66 -7.84 -18.51
C LYS A 21 -3.97 -9.19 -18.32
N PRO A 22 -4.52 -10.29 -18.86
CA PRO A 22 -3.92 -11.63 -18.75
C PRO A 22 -2.45 -11.68 -19.18
N GLU A 23 -2.05 -10.86 -20.15
CA GLU A 23 -0.68 -10.81 -20.65
C GLU A 23 0.32 -10.34 -19.59
N TYR A 24 -0.14 -9.63 -18.56
CA TYR A 24 0.73 -9.15 -17.45
C TYR A 24 1.19 -10.32 -16.58
N GLU A 25 0.33 -11.31 -16.37
CA GLU A 25 0.67 -12.51 -15.61
C GLU A 25 1.47 -13.50 -16.48
N GLU A 26 1.00 -13.77 -17.70
CA GLU A 26 1.63 -14.70 -18.65
C GLU A 26 2.95 -14.17 -19.20
N GLY A 27 3.07 -12.87 -19.40
CA GLY A 27 4.26 -12.18 -19.96
C GLY A 27 5.41 -11.99 -18.97
N GLY A 28 5.31 -12.53 -17.75
CA GLY A 28 6.39 -12.46 -16.75
C GLY A 28 6.52 -11.12 -16.05
N GLN A 29 5.55 -10.24 -16.13
CA GLN A 29 5.50 -9.04 -15.29
C GLN A 29 5.21 -9.41 -13.82
N GLY A 30 4.65 -10.60 -13.59
CA GLY A 30 4.67 -11.27 -12.30
C GLY A 30 3.66 -10.78 -11.28
N TRP A 31 2.56 -10.13 -11.71
CA TRP A 31 1.48 -9.73 -10.80
C TRP A 31 0.11 -10.17 -11.33
N GLY A 32 -0.75 -10.59 -10.41
CA GLY A 32 -2.09 -11.05 -10.70
C GLY A 32 -3.13 -9.94 -10.72
N GLU A 33 -4.34 -10.26 -11.22
CA GLU A 33 -5.46 -9.33 -11.34
C GLU A 33 -5.85 -8.69 -9.99
N ILE A 34 -5.78 -9.46 -8.92
CA ILE A 34 -6.28 -9.05 -7.61
C ILE A 34 -5.21 -8.26 -6.86
N VAL A 35 -5.59 -7.06 -6.43
CA VAL A 35 -4.74 -6.20 -5.59
C VAL A 35 -5.34 -6.02 -4.22
N SER A 36 -4.48 -5.81 -3.24
CA SER A 36 -4.82 -5.59 -1.85
C SER A 36 -4.76 -4.11 -1.48
N SER A 37 -5.67 -3.73 -0.59
CA SER A 37 -5.73 -2.41 0.00
C SER A 37 -5.98 -2.56 1.50
N TYR A 38 -5.65 -1.52 2.28
CA TYR A 38 -5.73 -1.59 3.73
C TYR A 38 -6.42 -0.35 4.31
N ALA A 39 -7.15 -0.55 5.41
CA ALA A 39 -7.71 0.53 6.21
C ALA A 39 -7.22 0.41 7.66
N LEU A 40 -6.78 1.50 8.22
CA LEU A 40 -6.27 1.62 9.58
C LEU A 40 -7.05 2.70 10.32
N VAL A 41 -7.48 2.41 11.54
CA VAL A 41 -7.97 3.42 12.47
C VAL A 41 -6.99 3.50 13.64
N ALA A 42 -6.34 4.64 13.81
CA ALA A 42 -5.46 4.93 14.94
C ALA A 42 -5.51 6.42 15.26
N ASP A 43 -5.41 6.78 16.54
CA ASP A 43 -5.44 8.16 17.02
C ASP A 43 -6.63 8.97 16.46
N GLU A 44 -7.81 8.32 16.41
CA GLU A 44 -9.06 8.87 15.83
C GLU A 44 -9.00 9.17 14.32
N SER A 45 -7.92 8.76 13.64
CA SER A 45 -7.73 8.96 12.20
C SER A 45 -8.07 7.68 11.43
N LEU A 46 -8.88 7.82 10.39
CA LEU A 46 -9.10 6.78 9.38
C LEU A 46 -8.05 6.96 8.26
N VAL A 47 -7.21 5.96 8.05
CA VAL A 47 -6.22 5.96 6.99
C VAL A 47 -6.50 4.83 6.01
N LEU A 48 -6.47 5.12 4.71
CA LEU A 48 -6.55 4.13 3.64
C LEU A 48 -5.21 4.06 2.91
N ILE A 49 -4.65 2.86 2.79
CA ILE A 49 -3.38 2.62 2.08
C ILE A 49 -3.68 1.96 0.73
N ASP A 50 -3.24 2.59 -0.35
CA ASP A 50 -3.41 2.16 -1.75
C ASP A 50 -4.83 1.68 -2.07
N PRO A 51 -5.88 2.49 -1.82
CA PRO A 51 -7.24 2.02 -1.89
C PRO A 51 -7.69 1.72 -3.33
N GLN A 52 -8.28 0.53 -3.53
CA GLN A 52 -8.97 0.14 -4.74
C GLN A 52 -10.45 -0.08 -4.47
N VAL A 53 -11.31 0.73 -5.08
CA VAL A 53 -12.76 0.55 -5.06
C VAL A 53 -13.14 -0.55 -6.05
N PRO A 54 -13.96 -1.54 -5.65
CA PRO A 54 -14.41 -2.59 -6.55
C PRO A 54 -15.15 -2.06 -7.79
N SER A 55 -14.96 -2.68 -8.94
CA SER A 55 -15.66 -2.35 -10.19
C SER A 55 -17.04 -3.01 -10.30
N ASP A 56 -17.26 -4.16 -9.66
CA ASP A 56 -18.57 -4.80 -9.57
C ASP A 56 -19.54 -3.94 -8.75
N GLU A 57 -20.75 -3.71 -9.27
CA GLU A 57 -21.70 -2.75 -8.69
C GLU A 57 -22.14 -3.14 -7.26
N ALA A 58 -22.42 -4.42 -7.02
CA ALA A 58 -22.87 -4.90 -5.71
C ALA A 58 -21.75 -4.82 -4.67
N GLU A 59 -20.52 -5.17 -5.05
CA GLU A 59 -19.35 -5.07 -4.20
C GLU A 59 -18.96 -3.60 -3.95
N ARG A 60 -19.11 -2.74 -4.95
CA ARG A 60 -18.90 -1.30 -4.85
C ARG A 60 -19.89 -0.66 -3.85
N GLU A 61 -21.17 -1.01 -3.92
CA GLU A 61 -22.15 -0.55 -2.94
C GLU A 61 -21.83 -1.05 -1.52
N ARG A 62 -21.39 -2.30 -1.39
CA ARG A 62 -20.98 -2.88 -0.11
C ARG A 62 -19.77 -2.14 0.46
N PHE A 63 -18.77 -1.83 -0.38
CA PHE A 63 -17.60 -1.03 -0.03
C PHE A 63 -18.02 0.35 0.49
N TRP A 64 -18.84 1.08 -0.27
CA TRP A 64 -19.27 2.42 0.13
C TRP A 64 -20.05 2.43 1.44
N ARG A 65 -20.97 1.48 1.64
CA ARG A 65 -21.69 1.36 2.92
C ARG A 65 -20.77 1.07 4.11
N ALA A 66 -19.69 0.35 3.91
CA ALA A 66 -18.70 0.11 4.95
C ALA A 66 -17.92 1.40 5.25
N LEU A 67 -17.39 2.03 4.21
CA LEU A 67 -16.59 3.25 4.35
C LEU A 67 -17.43 4.43 4.88
N ASP A 68 -18.71 4.55 4.50
CA ASP A 68 -19.63 5.56 5.07
C ASP A 68 -19.71 5.46 6.59
N ARG A 69 -19.82 4.22 7.15
CA ARG A 69 -19.85 3.99 8.61
C ARG A 69 -18.51 4.36 9.28
N ASP A 70 -17.40 4.02 8.63
CA ASP A 70 -16.07 4.33 9.17
C ASP A 70 -15.85 5.84 9.19
N VAL A 71 -16.27 6.55 8.13
CA VAL A 71 -16.22 8.02 8.04
C VAL A 71 -17.15 8.70 9.06
N GLU A 72 -18.35 8.16 9.30
CA GLU A 72 -19.23 8.64 10.36
C GLU A 72 -18.60 8.54 11.76
N GLY A 73 -17.81 7.49 11.99
CA GLY A 73 -17.13 7.26 13.26
C GLY A 73 -15.82 8.03 13.47
N HIS A 74 -15.07 8.25 12.39
CA HIS A 74 -13.68 8.72 12.47
C HIS A 74 -13.36 9.95 11.61
N GLY A 75 -14.35 10.48 10.87
CA GLY A 75 -14.16 11.58 9.94
C GLY A 75 -13.59 11.16 8.58
N PRO A 76 -13.36 12.16 7.68
CA PRO A 76 -12.86 11.91 6.33
C PRO A 76 -11.49 11.22 6.33
N PRO A 77 -11.26 10.25 5.44
CA PRO A 77 -10.01 9.48 5.45
C PRO A 77 -8.80 10.28 4.97
N ALA A 78 -7.64 9.96 5.55
CA ALA A 78 -6.36 10.23 4.94
C ALA A 78 -5.99 9.05 4.02
N ILE A 79 -5.79 9.32 2.74
CA ILE A 79 -5.42 8.32 1.74
C ILE A 79 -3.91 8.41 1.55
N VAL A 80 -3.19 7.32 1.82
CA VAL A 80 -1.73 7.28 1.72
C VAL A 80 -1.35 6.31 0.60
N LEU A 81 -0.61 6.79 -0.37
CA LEU A 81 -0.15 6.01 -1.52
C LEU A 81 1.30 5.61 -1.31
N THR A 82 1.60 4.31 -1.35
CA THR A 82 2.98 3.80 -1.29
C THR A 82 3.77 4.20 -2.53
N VAL A 83 3.08 4.31 -3.67
CA VAL A 83 3.65 4.68 -4.96
C VAL A 83 2.61 5.47 -5.77
N PHE A 84 3.04 6.42 -6.59
CA PHE A 84 2.12 7.35 -7.25
C PHE A 84 1.12 6.68 -8.23
N TRP A 85 1.49 5.58 -8.89
CA TRP A 85 0.56 4.88 -9.79
C TRP A 85 -0.48 4.01 -9.05
N HIS A 86 -0.38 3.88 -7.72
CA HIS A 86 -1.45 3.36 -6.86
C HIS A 86 -2.53 4.40 -6.54
N GLY A 87 -2.51 5.55 -7.19
CA GLY A 87 -3.55 6.60 -7.08
C GLY A 87 -4.97 6.15 -7.44
N ARG A 88 -5.10 5.11 -8.23
CA ARG A 88 -6.32 4.32 -8.58
C ARG A 88 -7.64 4.99 -8.19
N SER A 89 -8.21 4.61 -7.03
CA SER A 89 -9.48 5.15 -6.52
C SER A 89 -9.31 6.29 -5.51
N ALA A 90 -8.10 6.78 -5.27
CA ALA A 90 -7.83 7.81 -4.27
C ALA A 90 -8.66 9.08 -4.51
N GLN A 91 -8.73 9.53 -5.76
CA GLN A 91 -9.47 10.74 -6.10
C GLN A 91 -10.99 10.55 -5.96
N GLU A 92 -11.52 9.40 -6.36
CA GLU A 92 -12.93 9.09 -6.20
C GLU A 92 -13.37 9.10 -4.73
N ILE A 93 -12.55 8.53 -3.86
CA ILE A 93 -12.80 8.53 -2.42
C ILE A 93 -12.72 9.96 -1.86
N ALA A 94 -11.71 10.74 -2.25
CA ALA A 94 -11.55 12.11 -1.78
C ALA A 94 -12.68 13.04 -2.27
N ASP A 95 -13.16 12.86 -3.50
CA ASP A 95 -14.28 13.62 -4.04
C ASP A 95 -15.60 13.29 -3.33
N ARG A 96 -15.75 12.06 -2.83
CA ARG A 96 -16.94 11.63 -2.07
C ARG A 96 -16.97 12.20 -0.65
N TYR A 97 -15.84 12.24 0.04
CA TYR A 97 -15.75 12.67 1.44
C TYR A 97 -14.96 13.97 1.55
N GLN A 98 -15.69 15.09 1.64
CA GLN A 98 -15.06 16.41 1.79
C GLN A 98 -14.20 16.46 3.05
N GLY A 99 -12.99 16.99 2.93
CA GLY A 99 -12.00 17.02 4.00
C GLY A 99 -11.01 15.86 3.98
N SER A 100 -11.20 14.86 3.08
CA SER A 100 -10.19 13.83 2.85
C SER A 100 -8.88 14.44 2.34
N THR A 101 -7.77 13.80 2.71
CA THR A 101 -6.44 14.18 2.23
C THR A 101 -5.83 13.05 1.42
N ILE A 102 -5.06 13.38 0.37
CA ILE A 102 -4.28 12.42 -0.42
C ILE A 102 -2.80 12.73 -0.20
N TRP A 103 -2.09 11.75 0.34
CA TRP A 103 -0.66 11.78 0.61
C TRP A 103 0.05 10.92 -0.42
N ALA A 104 0.95 11.51 -1.20
CA ALA A 104 1.71 10.82 -2.24
C ALA A 104 3.21 11.09 -2.09
N PRO A 105 4.10 10.17 -2.54
CA PRO A 105 5.53 10.42 -2.59
C PRO A 105 5.86 11.76 -3.29
N ALA A 106 6.85 12.49 -2.78
CA ALA A 106 7.17 13.85 -3.25
C ALA A 106 7.64 13.89 -4.71
N ASP A 107 8.16 12.80 -5.23
CA ASP A 107 8.59 12.63 -6.62
C ASP A 107 7.47 12.13 -7.56
N THR A 108 6.21 12.18 -7.10
CA THR A 108 5.04 11.92 -7.94
C THR A 108 5.01 12.88 -9.13
N PRO A 109 5.01 12.37 -10.38
CA PRO A 109 4.96 13.24 -11.55
C PRO A 109 3.67 14.06 -11.60
N GLU A 110 3.78 15.29 -12.10
CA GLU A 110 2.64 16.18 -12.26
C GLU A 110 1.51 15.53 -13.08
N GLY A 111 0.28 15.67 -12.61
CA GLY A 111 -0.92 15.15 -13.28
C GLY A 111 -1.26 13.69 -13.01
N HIS A 112 -0.41 12.92 -12.31
CA HIS A 112 -0.72 11.53 -11.95
C HIS A 112 -1.70 11.41 -10.79
N VAL A 113 -1.52 12.23 -9.78
CA VAL A 113 -2.38 12.26 -8.59
C VAL A 113 -2.59 13.71 -8.17
N ARG A 114 -3.81 14.08 -7.81
CA ARG A 114 -4.10 15.37 -7.18
C ARG A 114 -3.84 15.27 -5.66
N ALA A 115 -2.57 15.10 -5.29
CA ALA A 115 -2.16 15.00 -3.91
C ALA A 115 -2.42 16.33 -3.18
N THR A 116 -2.96 16.24 -1.94
CA THR A 116 -3.09 17.39 -1.04
C THR A 116 -1.82 17.59 -0.22
N HIS A 117 -1.07 16.51 0.00
CA HIS A 117 0.21 16.48 0.71
C HIS A 117 1.19 15.59 -0.05
N THR A 118 2.45 15.96 -0.01
CA THR A 118 3.55 15.11 -0.46
C THR A 118 4.43 14.74 0.73
N TYR A 119 5.10 13.58 0.64
CA TYR A 119 5.97 13.10 1.70
C TYR A 119 7.21 12.41 1.15
N THR A 120 8.23 12.32 1.99
CA THR A 120 9.54 11.70 1.70
C THR A 120 9.89 10.68 2.78
N ALA A 121 10.96 9.94 2.57
CA ALA A 121 11.50 9.04 3.58
C ALA A 121 11.89 9.83 4.85
N GLY A 122 11.50 9.29 6.00
CA GLY A 122 11.68 9.90 7.31
C GLY A 122 10.49 10.72 7.80
N ASP A 123 9.54 11.06 6.93
CA ASP A 123 8.34 11.78 7.34
C ASP A 123 7.40 10.88 8.16
N GLU A 124 6.69 11.54 9.09
CA GLU A 124 5.57 10.96 9.83
C GLU A 124 4.25 11.37 9.16
N LEU A 125 3.41 10.39 8.92
CA LEU A 125 2.13 10.48 8.24
C LEU A 125 0.97 10.31 9.24
N PRO A 126 -0.29 10.53 8.84
CA PRO A 126 -1.43 10.28 9.71
C PRO A 126 -1.38 8.90 10.38
N ALA A 127 -1.92 8.81 11.59
CA ALA A 127 -1.89 7.61 12.44
C ALA A 127 -0.48 7.14 12.85
N GLY A 128 0.52 8.04 12.89
CA GLY A 128 1.90 7.73 13.27
C GLY A 128 2.64 6.82 12.29
N ILE A 129 2.14 6.68 11.06
CA ILE A 129 2.81 5.92 10.00
C ILE A 129 4.13 6.62 9.65
N ARG A 130 5.20 5.86 9.43
CA ARG A 130 6.53 6.37 9.09
C ARG A 130 6.94 5.93 7.70
N ALA A 131 7.29 6.88 6.85
CA ALA A 131 7.81 6.59 5.51
C ALA A 131 9.27 6.13 5.56
N ARG A 132 9.62 5.12 4.75
CA ARG A 132 10.96 4.55 4.62
C ARG A 132 11.37 4.51 3.15
N ASP A 133 12.63 4.82 2.89
CA ASP A 133 13.20 4.77 1.55
C ASP A 133 13.32 3.33 1.02
N VAL A 134 13.18 3.18 -0.28
CA VAL A 134 13.39 1.92 -1.00
C VAL A 134 14.35 2.07 -2.19
N SER A 135 14.98 3.23 -2.30
CA SER A 135 15.84 3.62 -3.42
C SER A 135 15.19 3.47 -4.80
N ARG A 136 13.86 3.46 -4.85
CA ARG A 136 13.06 3.36 -6.08
C ARG A 136 12.23 4.62 -6.25
N LEU A 137 12.43 5.31 -7.36
CA LEU A 137 11.72 6.56 -7.67
C LEU A 137 10.19 6.35 -7.62
N GLY A 138 9.51 7.21 -6.89
CA GLY A 138 8.06 7.24 -6.77
C GLY A 138 7.47 6.21 -5.82
N GLU A 139 8.28 5.44 -5.10
CA GLU A 139 7.81 4.45 -4.11
C GLU A 139 8.47 4.65 -2.76
N LEU A 140 7.67 4.54 -1.71
CA LEU A 140 8.09 4.54 -0.31
C LEU A 140 7.38 3.43 0.45
N VAL A 141 8.08 2.77 1.34
CA VAL A 141 7.50 1.78 2.24
C VAL A 141 6.96 2.47 3.47
N LEU A 142 5.84 1.98 4.00
CA LEU A 142 5.19 2.54 5.16
C LEU A 142 5.32 1.59 6.35
N TYR A 143 5.98 2.06 7.42
CA TYR A 143 6.00 1.36 8.69
C TYR A 143 4.87 1.86 9.58
N LEU A 144 4.06 0.95 10.12
CA LEU A 144 2.93 1.18 11.01
C LEU A 144 3.30 0.73 12.43
N PRO A 145 3.86 1.61 13.29
CA PRO A 145 4.35 1.21 14.61
C PRO A 145 3.29 0.58 15.50
N SER A 146 2.06 1.11 15.46
CA SER A 146 0.93 0.63 16.27
C SER A 146 0.56 -0.84 16.00
N HIS A 147 0.93 -1.37 14.84
CA HIS A 147 0.63 -2.74 14.40
C HIS A 147 1.89 -3.56 14.12
N LYS A 148 3.08 -2.98 14.33
CA LYS A 148 4.36 -3.61 13.95
C LYS A 148 4.31 -4.15 12.52
N ALA A 149 3.69 -3.35 11.63
CA ALA A 149 3.40 -3.74 10.26
C ALA A 149 4.20 -2.90 9.26
N VAL A 150 4.52 -3.51 8.12
CA VAL A 150 5.17 -2.83 7.00
C VAL A 150 4.31 -2.97 5.76
N ALA A 151 3.87 -1.85 5.16
CA ALA A 151 3.13 -1.84 3.91
C ALA A 151 4.07 -1.57 2.73
N PHE A 152 3.97 -2.44 1.72
CA PHE A 152 4.75 -2.40 0.49
C PHE A 152 3.84 -2.15 -0.72
N GLY A 153 4.29 -1.29 -1.62
CA GLY A 153 3.71 -1.14 -2.94
C GLY A 153 4.12 -2.29 -3.85
N ASP A 154 5.19 -2.09 -4.61
CA ASP A 154 5.65 -3.01 -5.66
C ASP A 154 7.01 -3.64 -5.37
N VAL A 155 7.77 -3.16 -4.38
CA VAL A 155 9.13 -3.68 -4.14
C VAL A 155 9.14 -5.07 -3.51
N ILE A 156 8.09 -5.44 -2.76
CA ILE A 156 7.87 -6.79 -2.23
C ILE A 156 6.51 -7.29 -2.70
N LEU A 157 6.51 -8.45 -3.34
CA LEU A 157 5.34 -9.08 -3.95
C LEU A 157 4.94 -10.36 -3.22
N ASP A 158 3.88 -11.00 -3.72
CA ASP A 158 3.38 -12.29 -3.23
C ASP A 158 4.50 -13.32 -3.06
N GLY A 159 4.35 -14.16 -2.02
CA GLY A 159 5.40 -15.08 -1.60
C GLY A 159 6.54 -14.40 -0.82
N VAL A 160 6.47 -13.08 -0.56
CA VAL A 160 7.53 -12.25 0.03
C VAL A 160 8.81 -12.35 -0.79
N ARG A 161 8.76 -11.85 -2.00
CA ARG A 161 9.89 -11.81 -2.94
C ARG A 161 10.11 -10.39 -3.46
N LEU A 162 11.34 -10.05 -3.76
CA LEU A 162 11.66 -8.78 -4.42
C LEU A 162 11.00 -8.72 -5.81
N LEU A 163 10.73 -7.51 -6.25
CA LEU A 163 10.19 -7.20 -7.57
C LEU A 163 10.99 -7.88 -8.70
N PRO A 164 10.37 -8.17 -9.87
CA PRO A 164 11.07 -8.71 -11.04
C PRO A 164 12.11 -7.73 -11.59
N ASP A 165 13.18 -8.26 -12.21
CA ASP A 165 14.22 -7.42 -12.84
C ASP A 165 13.66 -6.43 -13.86
N GLY A 166 12.61 -6.82 -14.60
CA GLY A 166 11.93 -5.95 -15.56
C GLY A 166 11.21 -4.74 -14.97
N TRP A 167 11.05 -4.69 -13.64
CA TRP A 167 10.46 -3.54 -12.93
C TRP A 167 11.51 -2.59 -12.35
N LEU A 168 12.77 -3.00 -12.36
CA LEU A 168 13.88 -2.13 -12.01
C LEU A 168 14.04 -1.05 -13.07
N ARG A 169 14.34 0.16 -12.65
CA ARG A 169 14.54 1.30 -13.54
C ARG A 169 15.96 1.79 -13.42
N ASN A 170 16.46 2.34 -14.54
CA ASN A 170 17.82 2.82 -14.65
C ASN A 170 18.84 1.71 -14.32
N ASP A 171 19.96 2.05 -13.74
CA ASP A 171 21.02 1.10 -13.38
C ASP A 171 20.80 0.43 -12.01
N MET A 172 19.55 0.44 -11.48
CA MET A 172 19.20 -0.20 -10.21
C MET A 172 19.27 -1.72 -10.31
N THR A 173 19.73 -2.34 -9.24
CA THR A 173 19.75 -3.78 -9.05
C THR A 173 18.80 -4.19 -7.92
N LYS A 174 18.43 -5.48 -7.86
CA LYS A 174 17.71 -6.02 -6.69
C LYS A 174 18.52 -5.84 -5.40
N GLN A 175 19.83 -5.85 -5.48
CA GLN A 175 20.68 -5.64 -4.33
C GLN A 175 20.53 -4.22 -3.77
N ASP A 176 20.43 -3.21 -4.63
CA ASP A 176 20.18 -1.82 -4.18
C ASP A 176 18.85 -1.69 -3.44
N VAL A 177 17.78 -2.33 -3.95
CA VAL A 177 16.49 -2.38 -3.28
C VAL A 177 16.59 -3.13 -1.95
N ALA A 178 17.25 -4.29 -1.93
CA ALA A 178 17.43 -5.07 -0.71
C ALA A 178 18.21 -4.30 0.36
N ASP A 179 19.27 -3.58 -0.03
CA ASP A 179 20.08 -2.78 0.89
C ASP A 179 19.31 -1.59 1.44
N ALA A 180 18.46 -0.94 0.63
CA ALA A 180 17.58 0.13 1.07
C ALA A 180 16.49 -0.36 2.05
N LEU A 181 15.99 -1.58 1.86
CA LEU A 181 14.99 -2.18 2.75
C LEU A 181 15.58 -2.78 4.04
N ARG A 182 16.88 -3.07 4.07
CA ARG A 182 17.54 -3.72 5.22
C ARG A 182 17.36 -3.01 6.55
N PRO A 183 17.35 -1.65 6.63
CA PRO A 183 17.08 -0.93 7.88
C PRO A 183 15.70 -1.19 8.48
N LEU A 184 14.73 -1.68 7.70
CA LEU A 184 13.43 -2.12 8.24
C LEU A 184 13.58 -3.25 9.26
N LEU A 185 14.62 -4.06 9.14
CA LEU A 185 14.88 -5.15 10.06
C LEU A 185 15.30 -4.68 11.47
N ASP A 186 15.53 -3.39 11.66
CA ASP A 186 15.76 -2.79 13.00
C ASP A 186 14.42 -2.46 13.68
N GLU A 187 13.31 -2.44 12.94
CA GLU A 187 11.96 -2.25 13.47
C GLU A 187 11.37 -3.59 13.97
N GLU A 188 10.35 -3.50 14.82
CA GLU A 188 9.55 -4.67 15.19
C GLU A 188 8.57 -4.99 14.06
N ILE A 189 8.70 -6.16 13.44
CA ILE A 189 7.86 -6.59 12.30
C ILE A 189 7.13 -7.88 12.66
N GLU A 190 5.80 -7.80 12.75
CA GLU A 190 4.90 -8.94 12.97
C GLU A 190 3.97 -9.17 11.75
N LEU A 191 3.88 -8.18 10.84
CA LEU A 191 2.94 -8.21 9.74
C LEU A 191 3.54 -7.51 8.50
N LEU A 192 3.40 -8.13 7.31
CA LEU A 192 3.66 -7.46 6.03
C LEU A 192 2.32 -7.26 5.32
N LEU A 193 2.12 -6.08 4.77
CA LEU A 193 0.96 -5.67 4.02
C LEU A 193 1.37 -5.48 2.56
N LEU A 194 1.11 -6.49 1.72
CA LEU A 194 1.54 -6.48 0.32
C LEU A 194 0.40 -6.03 -0.58
N THR A 195 0.64 -5.08 -1.48
CA THR A 195 -0.33 -4.70 -2.50
C THR A 195 -0.58 -5.85 -3.49
N HIS A 196 0.48 -6.55 -3.88
CA HIS A 196 0.39 -7.74 -4.73
C HIS A 196 0.65 -8.99 -3.87
N GLY A 197 -0.43 -9.59 -3.28
CA GLY A 197 -0.36 -10.83 -2.50
C GLY A 197 -1.15 -10.83 -1.20
N GLY A 198 -1.33 -9.70 -0.55
CA GLY A 198 -2.08 -9.60 0.70
C GLY A 198 -1.24 -9.70 1.97
N PRO A 199 -1.88 -9.81 3.16
CA PRO A 199 -1.18 -9.76 4.44
C PRO A 199 -0.43 -11.05 4.75
N VAL A 200 0.81 -10.91 5.25
CA VAL A 200 1.65 -12.02 5.71
C VAL A 200 1.85 -11.89 7.22
N ARG A 201 1.38 -12.87 7.99
CA ARG A 201 1.39 -12.89 9.46
C ARG A 201 2.44 -13.86 10.02
N GLU A 202 2.52 -15.04 9.42
CA GLU A 202 3.43 -16.07 9.90
C GLU A 202 4.86 -15.79 9.47
N SER A 203 5.76 -15.71 10.44
CA SER A 203 7.18 -15.45 10.21
C SER A 203 7.45 -14.25 9.31
N ALA A 204 6.67 -13.18 9.50
CA ALA A 204 6.71 -11.99 8.63
C ALA A 204 8.13 -11.42 8.52
N ARG A 205 8.80 -11.22 9.68
CA ARG A 205 10.16 -10.70 9.74
C ARG A 205 11.16 -11.64 9.06
N GLU A 206 11.12 -12.92 9.39
CA GLU A 206 12.05 -13.94 8.85
C GLU A 206 11.88 -14.09 7.34
N ARG A 207 10.64 -14.01 6.85
CA ARG A 207 10.36 -14.07 5.41
C ARG A 207 10.87 -12.83 4.68
N LEU A 208 10.70 -11.64 5.25
CA LEU A 208 11.28 -10.41 4.71
C LEU A 208 12.82 -10.53 4.70
N GLU A 209 13.43 -10.92 5.80
CA GLU A 209 14.87 -11.08 5.88
C GLU A 209 15.42 -12.09 4.86
N ALA A 210 14.69 -13.18 4.61
CA ALA A 210 15.06 -14.16 3.59
C ALA A 210 14.99 -13.56 2.18
N ALA A 211 13.94 -12.78 1.88
CA ALA A 211 13.80 -12.10 0.59
C ALA A 211 14.91 -11.08 0.32
N LEU A 212 15.41 -10.41 1.38
CA LEU A 212 16.49 -9.42 1.26
C LEU A 212 17.89 -10.03 1.15
N ARG A 213 18.02 -11.36 1.25
CA ARG A 213 19.27 -12.10 1.05
C ARG A 213 19.35 -12.78 -0.32
N ALA A 214 18.23 -12.91 -1.01
CA ALA A 214 18.12 -13.63 -2.28
C ALA A 214 18.57 -12.76 -3.46
#